data_6e4c86840c34b38d01792b4d11822d39
#
_entry.id   6e4c86840c34b38d01792b4d11822d39
#
_cell.length_a   1.000
_cell.length_b   1.000
_cell.length_c   1.000
_cell.angle_alpha   90.00
_cell.angle_beta   90.00
_cell.angle_gamma   90.00
#
_symmetry.space_group_name_H-M   'P 1'
#
loop_
_entity.id
_entity.type
_entity.pdbx_description
1 polymer ?
#
loop_
_entity_poly.entity_id
_entity_poly.type
_entity_poly.pdbx_seq_one_letter_code
_entity_poly.pdbx_strand_id
1 'polypeptide(L)'
;RRRSLTLGNQQADGMSELRGWLSPELRATLEAVLAKLAAPGMCNSLDESPCVEGTPSQHAIDGDARSAAQRNHDGLLAGLRALLASGNLGQHNGLPASIIVTTTLADLETAAGRRLTG
;
A
#
# COMPACT_ATOMS: atom_id res chain seq x y z
N ARG A 1 21.23 -15.04 -3.00
CA ARG A 1 21.13 -15.47 -4.40
C ARG A 1 19.71 -15.57 -4.91
N ARG A 2 18.82 -16.13 -4.09
CA ARG A 2 17.41 -16.22 -4.51
C ARG A 2 16.65 -14.93 -4.29
N ARG A 3 17.20 -14.00 -3.52
CA ARG A 3 16.46 -12.78 -3.21
C ARG A 3 16.08 -12.06 -4.48
N SER A 4 14.80 -11.75 -4.59
CA SER A 4 14.25 -11.09 -5.76
C SER A 4 12.89 -10.51 -5.44
N LEU A 5 12.49 -9.53 -6.19
CA LEU A 5 11.16 -8.94 -6.11
C LEU A 5 10.77 -8.48 -7.51
N THR A 6 9.69 -9.02 -8.03
CA THR A 6 9.23 -8.70 -9.37
C THR A 6 7.77 -8.34 -9.37
N LEU A 7 7.45 -7.33 -10.17
CA LEU A 7 6.07 -6.92 -10.41
C LEU A 7 5.63 -7.51 -11.76
N GLY A 8 4.53 -8.26 -11.74
CA GLY A 8 3.95 -8.80 -12.95
C GLY A 8 3.25 -7.71 -13.77
N ASN A 9 2.81 -8.08 -14.96
CA ASN A 9 2.07 -7.17 -15.82
C ASN A 9 0.70 -6.85 -15.21
N GLN A 10 0.28 -5.61 -15.38
CA GLN A 10 -1.02 -5.18 -14.89
C GLN A 10 -2.12 -5.87 -15.69
N GLN A 11 -3.08 -6.45 -14.98
CA GLN A 11 -4.21 -7.14 -15.60
C GLN A 11 -5.28 -6.13 -16.02
N ALA A 12 -6.31 -6.63 -16.72
CA ALA A 12 -7.40 -5.79 -17.20
C ALA A 12 -8.15 -5.07 -16.06
N ASP A 13 -8.19 -5.67 -14.87
CA ASP A 13 -8.80 -5.07 -13.68
C ASP A 13 -7.88 -4.09 -12.95
N GLY A 14 -6.69 -3.85 -13.47
CA GLY A 14 -5.69 -2.99 -12.86
C GLY A 14 -4.78 -3.67 -11.84
N MET A 15 -5.06 -4.92 -11.52
CA MET A 15 -4.27 -5.67 -10.52
C MET A 15 -3.00 -6.23 -11.12
N SER A 16 -1.95 -6.35 -10.32
CA SER A 16 -0.68 -6.95 -10.71
C SER A 16 -0.24 -7.93 -9.64
N GLU A 17 0.41 -9.00 -10.07
CA GLU A 17 0.96 -9.97 -9.14
C GLU A 17 2.35 -9.54 -8.69
N LEU A 18 2.62 -9.68 -7.40
CA LEU A 18 3.94 -9.45 -6.80
C LEU A 18 4.52 -10.80 -6.44
N ARG A 19 5.74 -11.09 -6.92
CA ARG A 19 6.45 -12.34 -6.64
C ARG A 19 7.85 -12.06 -6.13
N GLY A 20 8.35 -12.91 -5.27
CA GLY A 20 9.71 -12.77 -4.82
C GLY A 20 10.12 -13.76 -3.76
N TRP A 21 11.41 -13.69 -3.48
CA TRP A 21 12.06 -14.43 -2.41
C TRP A 21 12.73 -13.43 -1.49
N LEU A 22 12.29 -13.36 -0.26
CA LEU A 22 12.77 -12.38 0.70
C LEU A 22 13.94 -12.92 1.49
N SER A 23 14.97 -12.08 1.67
CA SER A 23 16.02 -12.40 2.63
C SER A 23 15.44 -12.41 4.05
N PRO A 24 16.12 -13.08 5.01
CA PRO A 24 15.67 -13.01 6.41
C PRO A 24 15.53 -11.58 6.93
N GLU A 25 16.42 -10.69 6.51
CA GLU A 25 16.37 -9.29 6.92
C GLU A 25 15.12 -8.58 6.39
N LEU A 26 14.82 -8.73 5.11
CA LEU A 26 13.63 -8.10 4.53
C LEU A 26 12.36 -8.71 5.12
N ARG A 27 12.34 -10.03 5.33
CA ARG A 27 11.20 -10.69 5.96
C ARG A 27 10.93 -10.11 7.35
N ALA A 28 11.96 -10.01 8.19
CA ALA A 28 11.81 -9.48 9.54
C ALA A 28 11.36 -8.02 9.53
N THR A 29 11.92 -7.22 8.64
CA THR A 29 11.55 -5.81 8.49
C THR A 29 10.09 -5.69 8.05
N LEU A 30 9.70 -6.47 7.06
CA LEU A 30 8.32 -6.46 6.56
C LEU A 30 7.34 -6.92 7.63
N GLU A 31 7.67 -7.97 8.38
CA GLU A 31 6.83 -8.44 9.47
C GLU A 31 6.61 -7.36 10.52
N ALA A 32 7.68 -6.62 10.88
CA ALA A 32 7.58 -5.53 11.85
C ALA A 32 6.66 -4.42 11.36
N VAL A 33 6.76 -4.04 10.09
CA VAL A 33 5.90 -3.03 9.49
C VAL A 33 4.45 -3.49 9.46
N LEU A 34 4.21 -4.73 9.02
CA LEU A 34 2.86 -5.28 8.91
C LEU A 34 2.22 -5.52 10.28
N ALA A 35 3.01 -5.87 11.29
CA ALA A 35 2.50 -6.03 12.66
C ALA A 35 1.84 -4.74 13.14
N LYS A 36 2.37 -3.60 12.72
CA LYS A 36 1.84 -2.30 13.10
C LYS A 36 0.74 -1.81 12.15
N LEU A 37 1.01 -1.82 10.85
CA LEU A 37 0.15 -1.19 9.86
C LEU A 37 -0.96 -2.11 9.33
N ALA A 38 -0.79 -3.41 9.45
CA ALA A 38 -1.78 -4.39 8.99
C ALA A 38 -2.62 -4.98 10.13
N ALA A 39 -2.50 -4.42 11.33
CA ALA A 39 -3.35 -4.83 12.45
C ALA A 39 -4.81 -4.47 12.16
N PRO A 40 -5.77 -5.22 12.75
CA PRO A 40 -7.19 -4.89 12.55
C PRO A 40 -7.48 -3.43 12.91
N GLY A 41 -8.26 -2.76 12.07
CA GLY A 41 -8.62 -1.35 12.25
C GLY A 41 -7.59 -0.35 11.74
N MET A 42 -6.39 -0.80 11.37
CA MET A 42 -5.34 0.09 10.84
C MET A 42 -5.43 0.22 9.33
N CYS A 43 -5.17 1.44 8.84
CA CYS A 43 -5.03 1.72 7.40
C CYS A 43 -6.20 1.22 6.55
N ASN A 44 -7.41 1.20 7.09
CA ASN A 44 -8.59 0.74 6.37
C ASN A 44 -9.15 1.88 5.53
N SER A 45 -8.98 1.80 4.21
CA SER A 45 -9.46 2.83 3.29
C SER A 45 -10.98 2.96 3.24
N LEU A 46 -11.71 1.98 3.79
CA LEU A 46 -13.18 2.03 3.86
C LEU A 46 -13.67 2.86 5.05
N ASP A 47 -12.80 3.18 6.00
CA ASP A 47 -13.15 4.04 7.13
C ASP A 47 -13.17 5.52 6.67
N GLU A 48 -14.02 6.33 7.30
CA GLU A 48 -14.08 7.77 7.03
C GLU A 48 -12.76 8.44 7.33
N SER A 49 -12.12 8.03 8.44
CA SER A 49 -10.82 8.56 8.87
C SER A 49 -9.91 7.40 9.18
N PRO A 50 -9.23 6.84 8.17
CA PRO A 50 -8.34 5.69 8.39
C PRO A 50 -7.27 6.00 9.43
N CYS A 51 -7.09 5.09 10.38
CA CYS A 51 -6.04 5.19 11.39
C CYS A 51 -4.71 4.79 10.77
N VAL A 52 -3.74 5.71 10.74
CA VAL A 52 -2.41 5.45 10.19
C VAL A 52 -1.32 5.55 11.25
N GLU A 53 -1.66 6.04 12.43
CA GLU A 53 -0.73 6.17 13.56
C GLU A 53 -1.45 5.80 14.85
N GLY A 54 -0.68 5.33 15.82
CA GLY A 54 -1.21 5.00 17.14
C GLY A 54 -2.10 3.76 17.14
N THR A 55 -3.11 3.77 17.98
CA THR A 55 -4.03 2.64 18.17
C THR A 55 -5.39 2.98 17.58
N PRO A 56 -5.97 2.12 16.74
CA PRO A 56 -7.31 2.34 16.21
C PRO A 56 -8.35 2.21 17.32
N SER A 57 -9.52 2.83 17.11
CA SER A 57 -10.64 2.69 18.03
C SER A 57 -11.15 1.25 18.04
N GLN A 58 -11.82 0.86 19.12
CA GLN A 58 -12.42 -0.46 19.19
C GLN A 58 -13.48 -0.63 18.11
N HIS A 59 -14.21 0.42 17.77
CA HIS A 59 -15.20 0.41 16.70
C HIS A 59 -14.55 0.09 15.34
N ALA A 60 -13.39 0.69 15.06
CA ALA A 60 -12.65 0.43 13.83
C ALA A 60 -12.13 -1.00 13.77
N ILE A 61 -11.69 -1.53 14.90
CA ILE A 61 -11.22 -2.93 14.99
C ILE A 61 -12.36 -3.89 14.74
N ASP A 62 -13.47 -3.69 15.45
CA ASP A 62 -14.64 -4.58 15.37
C ASP A 62 -15.31 -4.53 14.00
N GLY A 63 -15.27 -3.38 13.33
CA GLY A 63 -15.87 -3.17 12.02
C GLY A 63 -14.96 -3.56 10.86
N ASP A 64 -13.73 -4.00 11.12
CA ASP A 64 -12.78 -4.33 10.06
C ASP A 64 -13.07 -5.73 9.50
N ALA A 65 -13.71 -5.77 8.34
CA ALA A 65 -14.10 -7.01 7.68
C ALA A 65 -13.05 -7.55 6.70
N ARG A 66 -11.90 -6.87 6.58
CA ARG A 66 -10.85 -7.30 5.65
C ARG A 66 -10.19 -8.58 6.12
N SER A 67 -9.76 -9.41 5.15
CA SER A 67 -8.90 -10.55 5.46
C SER A 67 -7.51 -10.08 5.89
N ALA A 68 -6.73 -10.98 6.50
CA ALA A 68 -5.35 -10.67 6.83
C ALA A 68 -4.53 -10.29 5.60
N ALA A 69 -4.77 -10.97 4.48
CA ALA A 69 -4.08 -10.66 3.22
C ALA A 69 -4.41 -9.26 2.72
N GLN A 70 -5.67 -8.84 2.83
CA GLN A 70 -6.09 -7.49 2.45
C GLN A 70 -5.47 -6.43 3.38
N ARG A 71 -5.43 -6.70 4.69
CA ARG A 71 -4.79 -5.80 5.64
C ARG A 71 -3.30 -5.65 5.37
N ASN A 72 -2.64 -6.74 4.99
CA ASN A 72 -1.21 -6.69 4.62
C ASN A 72 -0.99 -5.78 3.42
N HIS A 73 -1.83 -5.90 2.40
CA HIS A 73 -1.76 -5.04 1.22
C HIS A 73 -1.92 -3.57 1.60
N ASP A 74 -2.96 -3.25 2.36
CA ASP A 74 -3.27 -1.88 2.72
C ASP A 74 -2.22 -1.27 3.66
N GLY A 75 -1.69 -2.08 4.58
CA GLY A 75 -0.61 -1.67 5.47
C GLY A 75 0.68 -1.37 4.72
N LEU A 76 1.02 -2.20 3.75
CA LEU A 76 2.20 -1.97 2.92
C LEU A 76 2.03 -0.70 2.08
N LEU A 77 0.86 -0.50 1.49
CA LEU A 77 0.58 0.71 0.72
C LEU A 77 0.75 1.97 1.60
N ALA A 78 0.20 1.94 2.80
CA ALA A 78 0.31 3.07 3.73
C ALA A 78 1.77 3.34 4.11
N GLY A 79 2.53 2.29 4.39
CA GLY A 79 3.96 2.42 4.73
C GLY A 79 4.77 3.00 3.59
N LEU A 80 4.55 2.54 2.37
CA LEU A 80 5.25 3.06 1.21
C LEU A 80 4.86 4.50 0.90
N ARG A 81 3.59 4.86 1.06
CA ARG A 81 3.14 6.25 0.90
C ARG A 81 3.79 7.17 1.92
N ALA A 82 3.92 6.72 3.16
CA ALA A 82 4.60 7.50 4.20
C ALA A 82 6.07 7.73 3.86
N LEU A 83 6.73 6.71 3.31
CA LEU A 83 8.12 6.82 2.88
C LEU A 83 8.27 7.85 1.77
N LEU A 84 7.40 7.81 0.77
CA LEU A 84 7.42 8.79 -0.32
C LEU A 84 7.13 10.20 0.18
N ALA A 85 6.15 10.34 1.08
CA ALA A 85 5.77 11.63 1.63
C ALA A 85 6.86 12.24 2.51
N SER A 86 7.76 11.43 3.07
CA SER A 86 8.85 11.91 3.92
C SER A 86 9.87 12.77 3.16
N GLY A 87 9.92 12.65 1.84
CA GLY A 87 10.91 13.34 1.00
C GLY A 87 12.29 12.71 1.03
N ASN A 88 12.49 11.64 1.79
CA ASN A 88 13.81 11.00 1.95
C ASN A 88 14.28 10.25 0.70
N LEU A 89 13.39 10.00 -0.26
CA LEU A 89 13.74 9.32 -1.51
C LEU A 89 14.25 10.27 -2.60
N GLY A 90 14.30 11.58 -2.32
CA GLY A 90 14.79 12.57 -3.26
C GLY A 90 13.79 12.89 -4.37
N GLN A 91 14.31 13.12 -5.59
CA GLN A 91 13.50 13.54 -6.73
C GLN A 91 13.69 12.60 -7.91
N HIS A 92 12.68 12.57 -8.77
CA HIS A 92 12.74 11.86 -10.04
C HIS A 92 12.37 12.82 -11.16
N ASN A 93 13.27 13.03 -12.13
CA ASN A 93 13.10 13.99 -13.22
C ASN A 93 12.77 15.42 -12.73
N GLY A 94 13.37 15.82 -11.61
CA GLY A 94 13.15 17.16 -11.05
C GLY A 94 11.90 17.30 -10.20
N LEU A 95 11.11 16.23 -10.06
CA LEU A 95 9.90 16.22 -9.23
C LEU A 95 10.09 15.30 -8.03
N PRO A 96 9.51 15.65 -6.87
CA PRO A 96 9.50 14.73 -5.74
C PRO A 96 8.82 13.40 -6.10
N ALA A 97 9.35 12.30 -5.60
CA ALA A 97 8.82 10.97 -5.90
C ALA A 97 7.33 10.84 -5.53
N SER A 98 6.91 11.45 -4.42
CA SER A 98 5.51 11.40 -3.98
C SER A 98 4.56 12.03 -5.00
N ILE A 99 4.96 13.12 -5.65
CA ILE A 99 4.15 13.79 -6.66
C ILE A 99 3.98 12.88 -7.88
N ILE A 100 5.05 12.21 -8.31
CA ILE A 100 5.02 11.31 -9.47
C ILE A 100 4.07 10.14 -9.22
N VAL A 101 4.12 9.52 -8.04
CA VAL A 101 3.24 8.42 -7.68
C VAL A 101 1.79 8.88 -7.62
N THR A 102 1.53 10.05 -7.06
CA THR A 102 0.19 10.62 -6.97
C THR A 102 -0.41 10.85 -8.35
N THR A 103 0.36 11.37 -9.29
CA THR A 103 -0.08 11.58 -10.67
C THR A 103 -0.45 10.26 -11.33
N THR A 104 0.40 9.23 -11.18
CA THR A 104 0.14 7.90 -11.75
C THR A 104 -1.14 7.29 -11.18
N LEU A 105 -1.35 7.43 -9.87
CA LEU A 105 -2.54 6.92 -9.21
C LEU A 105 -3.80 7.62 -9.74
N ALA A 106 -3.75 8.93 -9.90
CA ALA A 106 -4.86 9.69 -10.45
C ALA A 106 -5.22 9.24 -11.86
N ASP A 107 -4.21 8.97 -12.69
CA ASP A 107 -4.43 8.46 -14.04
C ASP A 107 -5.12 7.09 -14.02
N LEU A 108 -4.72 6.21 -13.13
CA LEU A 108 -5.34 4.89 -12.97
C LEU A 108 -6.79 5.01 -12.48
N GLU A 109 -7.06 5.88 -11.53
CA GLU A 109 -8.40 6.11 -11.03
C GLU A 109 -9.32 6.65 -12.11
N THR A 110 -8.83 7.57 -12.92
CA THR A 110 -9.58 8.13 -14.05
C THR A 110 -9.91 7.04 -15.07
N ALA A 111 -8.94 6.21 -15.42
CA ALA A 111 -9.15 5.11 -16.36
C ALA A 111 -10.16 4.10 -15.83
N ALA A 112 -10.10 3.76 -14.54
CA ALA A 112 -11.05 2.85 -13.90
C ALA A 112 -12.46 3.45 -13.90
N GLY A 113 -12.58 4.75 -13.62
CA GLY A 113 -13.85 5.45 -13.64
C GLY A 113 -14.49 5.44 -15.02
N ARG A 114 -13.71 5.63 -16.06
CA ARG A 114 -14.22 5.58 -17.44
C ARG A 114 -14.75 4.19 -17.79
N ARG A 115 -14.07 3.15 -17.35
CA ARG A 115 -14.53 1.78 -17.59
C ARG A 115 -15.84 1.48 -16.86
N LEU A 116 -16.01 2.01 -15.66
CA LEU A 116 -17.21 1.78 -14.87
C LEU A 116 -18.40 2.57 -15.38
N THR A 117 -18.17 3.75 -15.97
CA THR A 117 -19.23 4.64 -16.45
C THR A 117 -19.47 4.53 -17.95
N GLY A 118 -18.54 3.97 -18.65
CA GLY A 118 -18.62 3.82 -20.08
C GLY A 118 -19.09 2.46 -20.49
#